data_22fd90a3c74c7db42e5f8cc413321be6
#
_entry.id   22fd90a3c74c7db42e5f8cc413321be6
#
_cell.length_a   1.000
_cell.length_b   1.000
_cell.length_c   1.000
_cell.angle_alpha   90.00
_cell.angle_beta   90.00
_cell.angle_gamma   90.00
#
_symmetry.space_group_name_H-M   'P 1'
#
loop_
_entity.id
_entity.type
_entity.pdbx_description
1 polymer ?
#
loop_
_entity_poly.entity_id
_entity_poly.type
_entity_poly.pdbx_seq_one_letter_code
_entity_poly.pdbx_strand_id
1 'polypeptide(L)'
;MLVAALVLVGCSNSEHPSTAPATAAGAQVRTADVTAQFSASDTAAITYKPDLVPVGATATVASRSGGGSSTVTLTVNGLLPDHHYGAHAHAKPCGAAPADSGPHFQNQKDPVSPSVDPAYANPQNEVWLDISTGGSGAASATSTVAWDFTDAAHPASVVIHANHTSTEPGKAGTAGDRLACVNVSF
;
A
#
# COMPACT_ATOMS: atom_id res chain seq x y z
N MET A 1 73.82 21.76 52.05
CA MET A 1 72.43 22.09 51.94
C MET A 1 71.90 21.40 50.66
N LEU A 2 71.28 20.23 50.85
CA LEU A 2 70.67 19.49 49.76
C LEU A 2 69.19 19.90 49.70
N VAL A 3 68.70 20.32 48.49
CA VAL A 3 67.32 20.56 48.24
C VAL A 3 66.82 19.37 47.36
N ALA A 4 65.96 18.60 47.96
CA ALA A 4 65.28 17.47 47.22
C ALA A 4 64.07 18.01 46.48
N ALA A 5 64.01 17.80 45.15
CA ALA A 5 62.86 18.10 44.37
C ALA A 5 61.96 16.86 44.29
N LEU A 6 60.70 16.99 44.72
CA LEU A 6 59.64 15.97 44.59
C LEU A 6 58.98 16.11 43.22
N VAL A 7 59.08 15.07 42.42
CA VAL A 7 58.34 14.98 41.15
C VAL A 7 57.01 14.27 41.41
N LEU A 8 55.89 14.98 41.24
CA LEU A 8 54.55 14.41 41.26
C LEU A 8 54.19 13.87 39.83
N VAL A 9 54.05 12.56 39.69
CA VAL A 9 53.52 11.91 38.48
C VAL A 9 52.00 11.94 38.57
N GLY A 10 51.39 12.79 37.78
CA GLY A 10 49.96 12.82 37.63
C GLY A 10 49.49 11.71 36.64
N CYS A 11 48.73 10.74 37.13
CA CYS A 11 48.01 9.78 36.27
C CYS A 11 46.80 10.48 35.67
N SER A 12 46.84 10.80 34.41
CA SER A 12 45.66 11.22 33.65
C SER A 12 44.83 10.00 33.25
N ASN A 13 43.69 9.84 33.88
CA ASN A 13 42.66 8.89 33.46
C ASN A 13 42.02 9.39 32.17
N SER A 14 42.30 8.75 31.04
CA SER A 14 41.62 8.98 29.80
C SER A 14 40.31 8.18 29.85
N GLU A 15 39.21 8.84 30.19
CA GLU A 15 37.86 8.29 30.02
C GLU A 15 37.55 8.22 28.50
N HIS A 16 37.53 7.01 27.96
CA HIS A 16 36.97 6.75 26.64
C HIS A 16 35.46 6.85 26.77
N PRO A 17 34.78 7.67 25.96
CA PRO A 17 33.32 7.61 25.89
C PRO A 17 32.91 6.26 25.30
N SER A 18 32.28 5.43 26.13
CA SER A 18 31.63 4.19 25.68
C SER A 18 30.46 4.56 24.79
N THR A 19 30.65 4.47 23.49
CA THR A 19 29.54 4.51 22.51
C THR A 19 28.74 3.23 22.67
N ALA A 20 27.63 3.33 23.39
CA ALA A 20 26.62 2.26 23.38
C ALA A 20 26.18 2.00 21.93
N PRO A 21 26.07 0.75 21.49
CA PRO A 21 25.55 0.46 20.17
C PRO A 21 24.10 1.01 20.08
N ALA A 22 23.83 1.84 19.07
CA ALA A 22 22.48 2.25 18.76
C ALA A 22 21.67 0.99 18.52
N THR A 23 20.69 0.74 19.36
CA THR A 23 19.70 -0.34 19.14
C THR A 23 19.05 -0.03 17.83
N ALA A 24 19.27 -0.86 16.80
CA ALA A 24 18.56 -0.77 15.54
C ALA A 24 17.06 -0.87 15.90
N ALA A 25 16.32 0.20 15.66
CA ALA A 25 14.87 0.16 15.78
C ALA A 25 14.40 -0.96 14.86
N GLY A 26 13.88 -2.04 15.45
CA GLY A 26 13.35 -3.17 14.68
C GLY A 26 12.35 -2.63 13.69
N ALA A 27 12.49 -2.97 12.41
CA ALA A 27 11.56 -2.57 11.37
C ALA A 27 10.14 -2.96 11.82
N GLN A 28 9.29 -1.95 12.06
CA GLN A 28 7.93 -2.19 12.52
C GLN A 28 7.15 -2.85 11.38
N VAL A 29 6.59 -4.01 11.66
CA VAL A 29 5.70 -4.69 10.72
C VAL A 29 4.31 -4.07 10.85
N ARG A 30 3.78 -3.54 9.76
CA ARG A 30 2.39 -3.08 9.64
C ARG A 30 1.55 -4.22 9.09
N THR A 31 0.35 -4.39 9.62
CA THR A 31 -0.62 -5.37 9.13
C THR A 31 -1.99 -4.74 9.04
N ALA A 32 -2.74 -5.07 8.02
CA ALA A 32 -4.15 -4.74 7.90
C ALA A 32 -4.92 -6.00 7.48
N ASP A 33 -6.11 -6.18 8.04
CA ASP A 33 -7.07 -7.22 7.64
C ASP A 33 -8.46 -6.60 7.76
N VAL A 34 -9.10 -6.38 6.62
CA VAL A 34 -10.41 -5.74 6.49
C VAL A 34 -11.31 -6.62 5.65
N THR A 35 -12.45 -7.02 6.19
CA THR A 35 -13.54 -7.61 5.41
C THR A 35 -14.74 -6.68 5.46
N ALA A 36 -15.22 -6.26 4.30
CA ALA A 36 -16.32 -5.34 4.18
C ALA A 36 -17.31 -5.77 3.08
N GLN A 37 -18.57 -5.42 3.29
CA GLN A 37 -19.64 -5.64 2.32
C GLN A 37 -19.91 -4.35 1.57
N PHE A 38 -19.97 -4.39 0.24
CA PHE A 38 -20.26 -3.21 -0.57
C PHE A 38 -21.67 -2.70 -0.36
N SER A 39 -21.79 -1.40 -0.15
CA SER A 39 -23.00 -0.63 0.07
C SER A 39 -23.12 0.48 -0.98
N ALA A 40 -24.32 0.95 -1.25
CA ALA A 40 -24.53 2.10 -2.12
C ALA A 40 -24.24 3.46 -1.45
N SER A 41 -24.07 3.48 -0.12
CA SER A 41 -23.97 4.73 0.66
C SER A 41 -22.92 4.73 1.77
N ASP A 42 -22.42 3.57 2.20
CA ASP A 42 -21.37 3.47 3.21
C ASP A 42 -19.98 3.60 2.57
N THR A 43 -19.28 4.67 2.90
CA THR A 43 -17.95 4.95 2.36
C THR A 43 -16.85 4.04 2.92
N ALA A 44 -17.11 3.23 3.93
CA ALA A 44 -16.17 2.20 4.38
C ALA A 44 -15.93 1.14 3.29
N ALA A 45 -17.01 0.74 2.59
CA ALA A 45 -16.96 -0.07 1.36
C ALA A 45 -18.14 0.31 0.46
N ILE A 46 -17.86 1.11 -0.56
CA ILE A 46 -18.86 1.68 -1.44
C ILE A 46 -18.80 1.07 -2.84
N THR A 47 -19.97 0.77 -3.41
CA THR A 47 -20.11 0.51 -4.85
C THR A 47 -20.69 1.74 -5.54
N TYR A 48 -19.99 2.19 -6.59
CA TYR A 48 -20.43 3.29 -7.47
C TYR A 48 -21.22 2.77 -8.68
N LYS A 49 -21.08 1.47 -8.99
CA LYS A 49 -21.72 0.79 -10.12
C LYS A 49 -22.29 -0.55 -9.68
N PRO A 50 -23.47 -0.57 -9.03
CA PRO A 50 -24.07 -1.80 -8.50
C PRO A 50 -24.33 -2.88 -9.55
N ASP A 51 -24.47 -2.51 -10.82
CA ASP A 51 -24.63 -3.45 -11.93
C ASP A 51 -23.36 -4.27 -12.21
N LEU A 52 -22.18 -3.77 -11.82
CA LEU A 52 -20.87 -4.41 -12.02
C LEU A 52 -20.25 -4.92 -10.73
N VAL A 53 -20.47 -4.20 -9.62
CA VAL A 53 -20.09 -4.61 -8.27
C VAL A 53 -21.36 -4.56 -7.41
N PRO A 54 -22.10 -5.67 -7.26
CA PRO A 54 -23.40 -5.69 -6.58
C PRO A 54 -23.32 -5.24 -5.11
N VAL A 55 -24.35 -4.52 -4.65
CA VAL A 55 -24.57 -4.28 -3.21
C VAL A 55 -24.68 -5.65 -2.54
N GLY A 56 -23.98 -5.83 -1.43
CA GLY A 56 -23.92 -7.10 -0.71
C GLY A 56 -22.75 -8.00 -1.12
N ALA A 57 -22.10 -7.76 -2.25
CA ALA A 57 -20.81 -8.41 -2.54
C ALA A 57 -19.75 -8.02 -1.50
N THR A 58 -18.76 -8.87 -1.30
CA THR A 58 -17.76 -8.66 -0.24
C THR A 58 -16.35 -8.53 -0.81
N ALA A 59 -15.53 -7.73 -0.14
CA ALA A 59 -14.08 -7.69 -0.33
C ALA A 59 -13.37 -7.93 1.00
N THR A 60 -12.35 -8.77 0.97
CA THR A 60 -11.37 -8.91 2.05
C THR A 60 -10.02 -8.41 1.54
N VAL A 61 -9.41 -7.49 2.26
CA VAL A 61 -8.05 -7.00 1.98
C VAL A 61 -7.16 -7.34 3.16
N ALA A 62 -6.17 -8.19 2.94
CA ALA A 62 -5.12 -8.49 3.90
C ALA A 62 -3.80 -7.86 3.44
N SER A 63 -3.08 -7.24 4.35
CA SER A 63 -1.80 -6.58 4.06
C SER A 63 -0.77 -6.86 5.14
N ARG A 64 0.48 -7.04 4.71
CA ARG A 64 1.64 -7.09 5.58
C ARG A 64 2.78 -6.30 4.93
N SER A 65 3.34 -5.36 5.67
CA SER A 65 4.46 -4.52 5.23
C SER A 65 5.53 -4.48 6.31
N GLY A 66 6.79 -4.62 5.92
CA GLY A 66 7.96 -4.55 6.80
C GLY A 66 9.10 -5.42 6.30
N GLY A 67 10.33 -5.02 6.64
CA GLY A 67 11.53 -5.74 6.23
C GLY A 67 11.91 -5.53 4.77
N GLY A 68 11.50 -4.42 4.16
CA GLY A 68 11.83 -4.05 2.78
C GLY A 68 10.81 -4.57 1.76
N SER A 69 9.64 -5.07 2.19
CA SER A 69 8.59 -5.50 1.27
C SER A 69 7.19 -5.32 1.83
N SER A 70 6.22 -5.14 0.93
CA SER A 70 4.80 -5.12 1.25
C SER A 70 4.07 -6.14 0.40
N THR A 71 3.21 -6.95 1.03
CA THR A 71 2.31 -7.89 0.35
C THR A 71 0.89 -7.48 0.66
N VAL A 72 0.05 -7.39 -0.38
CA VAL A 72 -1.38 -7.10 -0.29
C VAL A 72 -2.14 -8.18 -1.03
N THR A 73 -3.17 -8.73 -0.40
CA THR A 73 -4.08 -9.70 -1.01
C THR A 73 -5.49 -9.14 -1.01
N LEU A 74 -6.13 -9.14 -2.17
CA LEU A 74 -7.56 -8.86 -2.34
C LEU A 74 -8.29 -10.17 -2.61
N THR A 75 -9.34 -10.44 -1.86
CA THR A 75 -10.29 -11.54 -2.12
C THR A 75 -11.69 -10.96 -2.22
N VAL A 76 -12.41 -11.33 -3.28
CA VAL A 76 -13.79 -10.87 -3.54
C VAL A 76 -14.75 -12.04 -3.66
N ASN A 77 -16.02 -11.82 -3.27
CA ASN A 77 -17.11 -12.75 -3.47
C ASN A 77 -18.38 -12.01 -3.87
N GLY A 78 -19.17 -12.63 -4.75
CA GLY A 78 -20.45 -12.09 -5.19
C GLY A 78 -20.34 -10.95 -6.20
N LEU A 79 -19.21 -10.81 -6.90
CA LEU A 79 -19.11 -9.98 -8.09
C LEU A 79 -19.74 -10.66 -9.28
N LEU A 80 -19.74 -10.02 -10.46
CA LEU A 80 -20.24 -10.68 -11.67
C LEU A 80 -19.39 -11.92 -11.98
N PRO A 81 -20.01 -13.04 -12.40
CA PRO A 81 -19.27 -14.21 -12.82
C PRO A 81 -18.52 -13.98 -14.13
N ASP A 82 -17.42 -14.70 -14.31
CA ASP A 82 -16.60 -14.74 -15.53
C ASP A 82 -16.25 -13.34 -16.06
N HIS A 83 -15.95 -12.41 -15.15
CA HIS A 83 -15.66 -11.01 -15.44
C HIS A 83 -14.22 -10.62 -15.03
N HIS A 84 -13.65 -9.63 -15.75
CA HIS A 84 -12.31 -9.11 -15.50
C HIS A 84 -12.41 -7.73 -14.88
N TYR A 85 -11.63 -7.51 -13.80
CA TYR A 85 -11.54 -6.24 -13.10
C TYR A 85 -10.08 -5.87 -12.89
N GLY A 86 -9.73 -4.59 -13.05
CA GLY A 86 -8.52 -4.05 -12.47
C GLY A 86 -8.75 -3.74 -10.99
N ALA A 87 -7.71 -3.82 -10.19
CA ALA A 87 -7.79 -3.34 -8.81
C ALA A 87 -6.43 -2.80 -8.34
N HIS A 88 -6.46 -1.67 -7.63
CA HIS A 88 -5.26 -0.98 -7.20
C HIS A 88 -5.40 -0.40 -5.79
N ALA A 89 -4.25 -0.31 -5.09
CA ALA A 89 -4.18 0.50 -3.88
C ALA A 89 -4.13 1.99 -4.24
N HIS A 90 -4.97 2.80 -3.58
CA HIS A 90 -5.14 4.23 -3.81
C HIS A 90 -4.65 5.09 -2.65
N ALA A 91 -4.24 6.33 -2.95
CA ALA A 91 -3.56 7.22 -2.02
C ALA A 91 -4.50 7.86 -0.98
N LYS A 92 -5.81 7.83 -1.18
CA LYS A 92 -6.79 8.45 -0.29
C LYS A 92 -7.90 7.45 0.09
N PRO A 93 -8.62 7.71 1.19
CA PRO A 93 -9.82 6.94 1.52
C PRO A 93 -10.90 7.03 0.45
N CYS A 94 -11.77 6.05 0.43
CA CYS A 94 -13.02 6.09 -0.32
C CYS A 94 -13.89 7.27 0.14
N GLY A 95 -14.65 7.84 -0.77
CA GLY A 95 -15.65 8.86 -0.49
C GLY A 95 -16.92 8.62 -1.28
N ALA A 96 -17.84 9.57 -1.25
CA ALA A 96 -19.10 9.47 -1.98
C ALA A 96 -18.92 9.48 -3.50
N ALA A 97 -17.87 10.14 -4.00
CA ALA A 97 -17.52 10.15 -5.43
C ALA A 97 -16.34 9.21 -5.73
N PRO A 98 -16.31 8.55 -6.91
CA PRO A 98 -15.21 7.66 -7.29
C PRO A 98 -13.83 8.34 -7.24
N ALA A 99 -13.76 9.65 -7.53
CA ALA A 99 -12.51 10.41 -7.54
C ALA A 99 -11.93 10.68 -6.14
N ASP A 100 -12.72 10.53 -5.08
CA ASP A 100 -12.31 10.85 -3.70
C ASP A 100 -11.14 9.98 -3.24
N SER A 101 -11.04 8.72 -3.72
CA SER A 101 -9.92 7.81 -3.42
C SER A 101 -8.55 8.29 -3.97
N GLY A 102 -8.52 9.39 -4.71
CA GLY A 102 -7.28 9.96 -5.26
C GLY A 102 -6.64 9.10 -6.36
N PRO A 103 -5.36 9.32 -6.69
CA PRO A 103 -4.64 8.51 -7.66
C PRO A 103 -4.23 7.14 -7.07
N HIS A 104 -3.69 6.26 -7.90
CA HIS A 104 -2.95 5.09 -7.44
C HIS A 104 -1.86 5.52 -6.47
N PHE A 105 -1.65 4.70 -5.43
CA PHE A 105 -0.52 4.91 -4.55
C PHE A 105 0.77 4.44 -5.25
N GLN A 106 1.74 5.32 -5.37
CA GLN A 106 3.04 5.05 -5.98
C GLN A 106 4.15 5.20 -4.94
N ASN A 107 5.07 4.25 -4.90
CA ASN A 107 6.30 4.36 -4.10
C ASN A 107 7.17 5.52 -4.59
N GLN A 108 7.41 5.59 -5.90
CA GLN A 108 8.01 6.73 -6.57
C GLN A 108 6.93 7.46 -7.35
N LYS A 109 6.60 8.67 -6.93
CA LYS A 109 5.54 9.47 -7.57
C LYS A 109 5.96 9.94 -8.95
N ASP A 110 5.06 9.75 -9.93
CA ASP A 110 5.14 10.40 -11.22
C ASP A 110 4.96 11.92 -11.04
N PRO A 111 5.86 12.76 -11.59
CA PRO A 111 5.66 14.21 -11.61
C PRO A 111 4.48 14.64 -12.49
N VAL A 112 3.96 13.77 -13.37
CA VAL A 112 2.83 14.02 -14.26
C VAL A 112 1.58 13.29 -13.73
N SER A 113 0.43 13.97 -13.74
CA SER A 113 -0.86 13.39 -13.34
C SER A 113 -1.92 13.67 -14.43
N PRO A 114 -2.70 12.66 -14.85
CA PRO A 114 -2.65 11.25 -14.41
C PRO A 114 -1.36 10.57 -14.86
N SER A 115 -0.87 9.63 -14.03
CA SER A 115 0.30 8.80 -14.35
C SER A 115 -0.11 7.74 -15.38
N VAL A 116 0.53 7.77 -16.55
CA VAL A 116 0.33 6.81 -17.63
C VAL A 116 1.65 6.38 -18.27
N ASP A 117 2.77 6.77 -17.65
CA ASP A 117 4.12 6.38 -18.03
C ASP A 117 4.46 5.02 -17.37
N PRO A 118 4.82 3.98 -18.14
CA PRO A 118 5.23 2.68 -17.59
C PRO A 118 6.42 2.75 -16.62
N ALA A 119 7.22 3.82 -16.64
CA ALA A 119 8.29 4.03 -15.67
C ALA A 119 7.75 4.22 -14.24
N TYR A 120 6.54 4.75 -14.10
CA TYR A 120 5.88 5.01 -12.81
C TYR A 120 4.65 4.13 -12.59
N ALA A 121 3.78 4.01 -13.59
CA ALA A 121 2.57 3.18 -13.54
C ALA A 121 2.92 1.74 -13.93
N ASN A 122 3.40 0.96 -12.94
CA ASN A 122 3.82 -0.42 -13.12
C ASN A 122 3.74 -1.19 -11.79
N PRO A 123 3.68 -2.55 -11.82
CA PRO A 123 3.48 -3.37 -10.62
C PRO A 123 4.69 -3.43 -9.67
N GLN A 124 5.85 -2.85 -10.00
CA GLN A 124 6.98 -2.69 -9.09
C GLN A 124 6.87 -1.40 -8.25
N ASN A 125 6.16 -0.41 -8.77
CA ASN A 125 5.98 0.91 -8.16
C ASN A 125 4.59 1.14 -7.56
N GLU A 126 3.60 0.34 -7.98
CA GLU A 126 2.21 0.36 -7.52
C GLU A 126 1.77 -1.03 -7.02
N VAL A 127 0.71 -1.10 -6.24
CA VAL A 127 0.07 -2.36 -5.85
C VAL A 127 -1.08 -2.65 -6.82
N TRP A 128 -0.86 -3.61 -7.74
CA TRP A 128 -1.85 -4.07 -8.71
C TRP A 128 -2.43 -5.42 -8.29
N LEU A 129 -3.76 -5.50 -8.25
CA LEU A 129 -4.54 -6.62 -7.71
C LEU A 129 -5.62 -7.06 -8.72
N ASP A 130 -5.29 -7.04 -10.01
CA ASP A 130 -6.22 -7.42 -11.07
C ASP A 130 -6.80 -8.81 -10.82
N ILE A 131 -8.11 -8.95 -10.97
CA ILE A 131 -8.83 -10.19 -10.71
C ILE A 131 -9.68 -10.61 -11.90
N SER A 132 -9.82 -11.91 -12.05
CA SER A 132 -10.77 -12.56 -12.96
C SER A 132 -11.66 -13.47 -12.14
N THR A 133 -12.94 -13.15 -12.05
CA THR A 133 -13.90 -13.95 -11.30
C THR A 133 -14.25 -15.23 -12.04
N GLY A 134 -14.42 -16.31 -11.31
CA GLY A 134 -15.02 -17.53 -11.84
C GLY A 134 -16.54 -17.47 -11.86
N GLY A 135 -17.19 -18.59 -12.24
CA GLY A 135 -18.66 -18.70 -12.34
C GLY A 135 -19.44 -18.44 -11.05
N SER A 136 -18.77 -18.40 -9.88
CA SER A 136 -19.38 -18.01 -8.60
C SER A 136 -19.26 -16.52 -8.29
N GLY A 137 -18.59 -15.72 -9.14
CA GLY A 137 -18.29 -14.32 -8.85
C GLY A 137 -17.21 -14.12 -7.78
N ALA A 138 -16.40 -15.14 -7.50
CA ALA A 138 -15.30 -15.10 -6.55
C ALA A 138 -13.95 -15.02 -7.26
N ALA A 139 -13.00 -14.30 -6.67
CA ALA A 139 -11.62 -14.22 -7.14
C ALA A 139 -10.68 -13.80 -6.00
N SER A 140 -9.39 -14.03 -6.19
CA SER A 140 -8.34 -13.51 -5.30
C SER A 140 -7.10 -13.17 -6.10
N ALA A 141 -6.43 -12.07 -5.72
CA ALA A 141 -5.14 -11.67 -6.27
C ALA A 141 -4.21 -11.20 -5.14
N THR A 142 -2.91 -11.41 -5.35
CA THR A 142 -1.88 -10.96 -4.41
C THR A 142 -0.80 -10.18 -5.16
N SER A 143 -0.43 -9.02 -4.63
CA SER A 143 0.68 -8.20 -5.08
C SER A 143 1.76 -8.15 -4.01
N THR A 144 3.02 -8.30 -4.42
CA THR A 144 4.18 -8.10 -3.54
C THR A 144 5.13 -7.11 -4.19
N VAL A 145 5.47 -6.07 -3.43
CA VAL A 145 6.38 -5.00 -3.86
C VAL A 145 7.61 -4.96 -2.94
N ALA A 146 8.77 -4.57 -3.49
CA ALA A 146 10.05 -4.55 -2.78
C ALA A 146 10.30 -3.23 -2.03
N TRP A 147 9.27 -2.72 -1.34
CA TRP A 147 9.31 -1.51 -0.49
C TRP A 147 8.24 -1.58 0.58
N ASP A 148 8.47 -0.86 1.69
CA ASP A 148 7.58 -0.85 2.84
C ASP A 148 6.57 0.29 2.79
N PHE A 149 5.38 0.07 3.32
CA PHE A 149 4.47 1.13 3.74
C PHE A 149 5.01 1.76 5.02
N THR A 150 4.98 3.08 5.11
CA THR A 150 5.46 3.85 6.27
C THR A 150 4.36 4.75 6.80
N ASP A 151 4.50 5.27 8.02
CA ASP A 151 3.54 6.23 8.58
C ASP A 151 3.41 7.50 7.72
N ALA A 152 4.49 7.88 7.02
CA ALA A 152 4.51 9.04 6.14
C ALA A 152 3.98 8.75 4.72
N ALA A 153 3.99 7.47 4.29
CA ALA A 153 3.63 7.08 2.94
C ALA A 153 3.06 5.65 2.92
N HIS A 154 1.74 5.55 2.80
CA HIS A 154 1.00 4.30 2.67
C HIS A 154 -0.29 4.55 1.87
N PRO A 155 -0.87 3.53 1.23
CA PRO A 155 -2.20 3.64 0.64
C PRO A 155 -3.28 3.73 1.71
N ALA A 156 -4.51 4.11 1.31
CA ALA A 156 -5.64 4.26 2.25
C ALA A 156 -6.89 3.48 1.81
N SER A 157 -6.92 2.97 0.57
CA SER A 157 -8.03 2.19 0.05
C SER A 157 -7.58 1.25 -1.06
N VAL A 158 -8.45 0.29 -1.40
CA VAL A 158 -8.37 -0.50 -2.63
C VAL A 158 -9.57 -0.15 -3.50
N VAL A 159 -9.33 0.17 -4.77
CA VAL A 159 -10.37 0.48 -5.76
C VAL A 159 -10.45 -0.63 -6.78
N ILE A 160 -11.68 -1.06 -7.10
CA ILE A 160 -11.98 -2.01 -8.18
C ILE A 160 -12.40 -1.21 -9.41
N HIS A 161 -11.83 -1.55 -10.56
CA HIS A 161 -12.00 -0.89 -11.84
C HIS A 161 -12.68 -1.79 -12.90
N ALA A 162 -13.17 -1.15 -13.97
CA ALA A 162 -13.99 -1.81 -14.99
C ALA A 162 -13.22 -2.77 -15.92
N ASN A 163 -11.91 -2.62 -16.06
CA ASN A 163 -11.08 -3.41 -16.97
C ASN A 163 -9.79 -3.85 -16.29
N HIS A 164 -9.13 -4.87 -16.81
CA HIS A 164 -7.74 -5.18 -16.44
C HIS A 164 -6.83 -3.97 -16.70
N THR A 165 -5.78 -3.88 -15.88
CA THR A 165 -4.83 -2.77 -15.94
C THR A 165 -4.00 -2.82 -17.22
N SER A 166 -3.98 -1.72 -17.96
CA SER A 166 -3.14 -1.56 -19.15
C SER A 166 -1.67 -1.40 -18.77
N THR A 167 -0.80 -2.05 -19.56
CA THR A 167 0.65 -1.88 -19.48
C THR A 167 1.22 -1.10 -20.68
N GLU A 168 0.35 -0.66 -21.60
CA GLU A 168 0.75 0.02 -22.83
C GLU A 168 1.29 1.43 -22.54
N PRO A 169 2.35 1.88 -23.23
CA PRO A 169 2.82 3.26 -23.14
C PRO A 169 1.71 4.27 -23.41
N GLY A 170 1.61 5.31 -22.55
CA GLY A 170 0.57 6.33 -22.63
C GLY A 170 -0.81 5.90 -22.11
N LYS A 171 -0.93 4.64 -21.64
CA LYS A 171 -2.12 4.08 -21.00
C LYS A 171 -1.78 3.25 -19.76
N ALA A 172 -0.50 3.12 -19.42
CA ALA A 172 -0.07 2.30 -18.29
C ALA A 172 -0.81 2.69 -17.01
N GLY A 173 -1.23 1.68 -16.23
CA GLY A 173 -2.00 1.88 -15.01
C GLY A 173 -3.49 2.19 -15.22
N THR A 174 -3.97 2.48 -16.45
CA THR A 174 -5.40 2.71 -16.67
C THR A 174 -6.17 1.39 -16.65
N ALA A 175 -7.34 1.40 -15.99
CA ALA A 175 -8.22 0.24 -15.89
C ALA A 175 -9.72 0.60 -16.04
N GLY A 176 -10.01 1.73 -16.70
CA GLY A 176 -11.37 2.20 -16.90
C GLY A 176 -11.99 2.84 -15.66
N ASP A 177 -13.31 2.87 -15.60
CA ASP A 177 -14.08 3.48 -14.52
C ASP A 177 -13.78 2.84 -13.15
N ARG A 178 -13.86 3.62 -12.09
CA ARG A 178 -13.85 3.13 -10.70
C ARG A 178 -15.24 2.63 -10.34
N LEU A 179 -15.34 1.34 -10.08
CA LEU A 179 -16.62 0.66 -9.82
C LEU A 179 -16.95 0.59 -8.35
N ALA A 180 -15.95 0.35 -7.51
CA ALA A 180 -16.10 0.20 -6.07
C ALA A 180 -14.80 0.55 -5.35
N CYS A 181 -14.92 0.84 -4.06
CA CYS A 181 -13.79 1.21 -3.20
C CYS A 181 -13.99 0.63 -1.81
N VAL A 182 -12.93 0.11 -1.18
CA VAL A 182 -12.90 -0.33 0.21
C VAL A 182 -11.76 0.36 0.96
N ASN A 183 -12.07 0.94 2.12
CA ASN A 183 -11.09 1.56 3.00
C ASN A 183 -10.24 0.52 3.71
N VAL A 184 -8.94 0.77 3.78
CA VAL A 184 -7.97 -0.09 4.45
C VAL A 184 -6.98 0.77 5.24
N SER A 185 -6.75 0.43 6.50
CA SER A 185 -5.71 1.07 7.33
C SER A 185 -4.39 0.31 7.17
N PHE A 186 -3.68 0.56 6.06
CA PHE A 186 -2.41 -0.08 5.70
C PHE A 186 -1.28 0.21 6.68
#